data_f1cd944f73844c2adf903d79d2c62e8c
#
_entry.id   f1cd944f73844c2adf903d79d2c62e8c
#
_cell.length_a   1.000
_cell.length_b   1.000
_cell.length_c   1.000
_cell.angle_alpha   90.00
_cell.angle_beta   90.00
_cell.angle_gamma   90.00
#
_symmetry.space_group_name_H-M   'P 1'
#
loop_
_entity.id
_entity.type
_entity.pdbx_description
1 polymer ?
#
loop_
_entity_poly.entity_id
_entity_poly.type
_entity_poly.pdbx_seq_one_letter_code
_entity_poly.pdbx_strand_id
1 'polypeptide(L)'
;MAELIPTSPAHGLTPFKLADVALHEGAMIPIWSIAPYRGQEKTVAAHLQKTMGLGFPPPGALLSKGAVSIAWSGYDQAFLMGGAPDAGLSAHAALSDQSDAWARLNLSGPLARAVLARLVPIDLSAAAIPVGAAARSMLGHMNLLVLHADEGVFTLMIYRSMAATAVHELSQVMRMVSARAAI
;
A
#
# COMPACT_ATOMS: atom_id res chain seq x y z
N MET A 1 7.48 24.02 27.35
CA MET A 1 7.73 22.76 26.60
C MET A 1 7.00 22.89 25.28
N ALA A 2 7.63 22.57 24.15
CA ALA A 2 6.94 22.52 22.87
C ALA A 2 6.02 21.29 22.87
N GLU A 3 4.75 21.47 22.55
CA GLU A 3 3.78 20.39 22.37
C GLU A 3 3.99 19.80 20.98
N LEU A 4 4.30 18.50 20.91
CA LEU A 4 4.45 17.79 19.63
C LEU A 4 3.06 17.36 19.13
N ILE A 5 2.63 17.92 18.01
CA ILE A 5 1.37 17.56 17.37
C ILE A 5 1.67 16.52 16.29
N PRO A 6 1.05 15.31 16.33
CA PRO A 6 1.23 14.32 15.30
C PRO A 6 0.63 14.83 13.98
N THR A 7 1.40 14.75 12.91
CA THR A 7 0.95 15.11 11.55
C THR A 7 1.06 13.93 10.62
N SER A 8 0.16 13.84 9.64
CA SER A 8 0.23 12.80 8.62
C SER A 8 1.41 13.06 7.65
N PRO A 9 1.97 12.01 7.02
CA PRO A 9 3.15 12.13 6.16
C PRO A 9 2.99 13.10 4.98
N ALA A 10 1.79 13.22 4.41
CA ALA A 10 1.49 14.10 3.28
C ALA A 10 0.62 15.30 3.68
N HIS A 11 0.67 15.70 4.96
CA HIS A 11 -0.08 16.83 5.48
C HIS A 11 0.16 18.11 4.66
N GLY A 12 -0.92 18.77 4.23
CA GLY A 12 -0.86 19.99 3.43
C GLY A 12 -0.48 19.78 1.95
N LEU A 13 -0.12 18.56 1.53
CA LEU A 13 0.27 18.24 0.15
C LEU A 13 -0.85 17.54 -0.63
N THR A 14 -1.79 16.95 0.07
CA THR A 14 -2.99 16.30 -0.49
C THR A 14 -4.25 16.88 0.15
N PRO A 15 -5.44 16.80 -0.49
CA PRO A 15 -5.71 16.18 -1.78
C PRO A 15 -5.16 16.98 -2.97
N PHE A 16 -4.73 16.29 -4.02
CA PHE A 16 -4.39 16.89 -5.30
C PHE A 16 -5.24 16.24 -6.39
N LYS A 17 -6.05 17.05 -7.09
CA LYS A 17 -6.94 16.57 -8.15
C LYS A 17 -6.68 17.35 -9.43
N LEU A 18 -6.61 16.64 -10.55
CA LEU A 18 -6.44 17.22 -11.87
C LEU A 18 -7.16 16.36 -12.91
N ALA A 19 -8.11 16.94 -13.65
CA ALA A 19 -8.95 16.22 -14.61
C ALA A 19 -9.51 14.92 -14.01
N ASP A 20 -9.26 13.78 -14.65
CA ASP A 20 -9.80 12.47 -14.28
C ASP A 20 -8.84 11.64 -13.41
N VAL A 21 -7.99 12.31 -12.64
CA VAL A 21 -7.08 11.64 -11.68
C VAL A 21 -7.00 12.43 -10.38
N ALA A 22 -7.03 11.71 -9.26
CA ALA A 22 -6.96 12.29 -7.93
C ALA A 22 -5.93 11.53 -7.06
N LEU A 23 -5.19 12.28 -6.26
CA LEU A 23 -4.24 11.79 -5.28
C LEU A 23 -4.69 12.23 -3.89
N HIS A 24 -4.91 11.27 -3.00
CA HIS A 24 -5.30 11.50 -1.61
C HIS A 24 -4.36 10.76 -0.67
N GLU A 25 -4.11 11.32 0.48
CA GLU A 25 -3.49 10.58 1.55
C GLU A 25 -4.51 9.58 2.15
N GLY A 26 -4.12 8.32 2.29
CA GLY A 26 -4.92 7.31 2.97
C GLY A 26 -4.94 7.54 4.48
N ALA A 27 -5.99 7.11 5.14
CA ALA A 27 -6.07 7.18 6.60
C ALA A 27 -4.87 6.49 7.26
N MET A 28 -4.39 7.06 8.36
CA MET A 28 -3.43 6.39 9.23
C MET A 28 -4.12 5.21 9.89
N ILE A 29 -3.64 4.02 9.64
CA ILE A 29 -4.16 2.75 10.18
C ILE A 29 -3.02 1.92 10.73
N PRO A 30 -3.28 1.00 11.67
CA PRO A 30 -2.26 0.04 12.10
C PRO A 30 -1.74 -0.77 10.90
N ILE A 31 -0.42 -0.93 10.84
CA ILE A 31 0.29 -1.74 9.84
C ILE A 31 1.28 -2.63 10.58
N TRP A 32 1.12 -3.94 10.45
CA TRP A 32 1.99 -4.92 11.08
C TRP A 32 2.69 -5.77 10.03
N SER A 33 4.00 -5.88 10.13
CA SER A 33 4.75 -6.88 9.38
C SER A 33 4.62 -8.23 10.07
N ILE A 34 4.26 -9.25 9.31
CA ILE A 34 4.14 -10.64 9.75
C ILE A 34 5.11 -11.46 8.92
N ALA A 35 6.10 -12.08 9.57
CA ALA A 35 7.05 -12.98 8.92
C ALA A 35 7.03 -14.34 9.64
N PRO A 36 6.42 -15.38 9.06
CA PRO A 36 6.40 -16.72 9.65
C PRO A 36 7.80 -17.24 9.96
N TYR A 37 7.98 -17.89 11.10
CA TYR A 37 9.20 -18.65 11.36
C TYR A 37 9.25 -19.87 10.42
N ARG A 38 10.45 -20.30 10.10
CA ARG A 38 10.69 -21.41 9.18
C ARG A 38 9.85 -22.65 9.56
N GLY A 39 9.03 -23.12 8.62
CA GLY A 39 8.13 -24.26 8.82
C GLY A 39 6.82 -23.94 9.53
N GLN A 40 6.57 -22.66 9.88
CA GLN A 40 5.33 -22.21 10.53
C GLN A 40 4.32 -21.54 9.57
N GLU A 41 4.60 -21.53 8.27
CA GLU A 41 3.79 -20.81 7.28
C GLU A 41 2.32 -21.28 7.30
N LYS A 42 2.09 -22.59 7.38
CA LYS A 42 0.74 -23.17 7.46
C LYS A 42 0.04 -22.83 8.77
N THR A 43 0.79 -22.84 9.90
CA THR A 43 0.27 -22.49 11.22
C THR A 43 -0.15 -21.03 11.27
N VAL A 44 0.67 -20.12 10.74
CA VAL A 44 0.38 -18.69 10.63
C VAL A 44 -0.85 -18.47 9.75
N ALA A 45 -0.94 -19.12 8.58
CA ALA A 45 -2.10 -19.00 7.70
C ALA A 45 -3.40 -19.47 8.39
N ALA A 46 -3.37 -20.61 9.09
CA ALA A 46 -4.51 -21.12 9.85
C ALA A 46 -4.90 -20.21 11.01
N HIS A 47 -3.92 -19.64 11.73
CA HIS A 47 -4.16 -18.72 12.83
C HIS A 47 -4.84 -17.43 12.34
N LEU A 48 -4.32 -16.82 11.28
CA LEU A 48 -4.91 -15.62 10.65
C LEU A 48 -6.32 -15.91 10.12
N GLN A 49 -6.54 -17.08 9.49
CA GLN A 49 -7.85 -17.48 9.01
C GLN A 49 -8.86 -17.60 10.17
N LYS A 50 -8.44 -18.15 11.30
CA LYS A 50 -9.29 -18.33 12.49
C LYS A 50 -9.62 -17.00 13.17
N THR A 51 -8.64 -16.10 13.33
CA THR A 51 -8.78 -14.86 14.11
C THR A 51 -9.34 -13.70 13.29
N MET A 52 -9.01 -13.62 12.01
CA MET A 52 -9.35 -12.49 11.13
C MET A 52 -10.22 -12.90 9.93
N GLY A 53 -10.34 -14.19 9.66
CA GLY A 53 -11.01 -14.71 8.48
C GLY A 53 -10.28 -14.42 7.17
N LEU A 54 -8.96 -14.16 7.25
CA LEU A 54 -8.04 -13.97 6.15
C LEU A 54 -6.87 -14.93 6.31
N GLY A 55 -6.45 -15.58 5.22
CA GLY A 55 -5.24 -16.41 5.22
C GLY A 55 -3.96 -15.58 5.04
N PHE A 56 -2.80 -16.25 5.07
CA PHE A 56 -1.54 -15.63 4.65
C PHE A 56 -1.54 -15.47 3.13
N PRO A 57 -1.26 -14.26 2.57
CA PRO A 57 -1.41 -14.02 1.15
C PRO A 57 -0.32 -14.75 0.35
N PRO A 58 -0.66 -15.40 -0.77
CA PRO A 58 0.35 -15.87 -1.70
C PRO A 58 1.09 -14.71 -2.35
N PRO A 59 2.24 -14.95 -3.00
CA PRO A 59 2.99 -13.90 -3.71
C PRO A 59 2.10 -13.09 -4.65
N GLY A 60 2.21 -11.77 -4.55
CA GLY A 60 1.47 -10.84 -5.39
C GLY A 60 0.00 -10.63 -5.00
N ALA A 61 -0.48 -11.17 -3.88
CA ALA A 61 -1.87 -11.05 -3.49
C ALA A 61 -2.12 -10.01 -2.38
N LEU A 62 -3.29 -9.39 -2.48
CA LEU A 62 -3.94 -8.59 -1.45
C LEU A 62 -5.27 -9.26 -1.08
N LEU A 63 -5.41 -9.67 0.16
CA LEU A 63 -6.66 -10.22 0.70
C LEU A 63 -7.32 -9.18 1.59
N SER A 64 -8.66 -9.02 1.50
CA SER A 64 -9.39 -8.01 2.27
C SER A 64 -10.67 -8.58 2.84
N LYS A 65 -11.03 -8.16 4.07
CA LYS A 65 -12.28 -8.48 4.73
C LYS A 65 -12.70 -7.32 5.64
N GLY A 66 -13.73 -6.59 5.24
CA GLY A 66 -14.15 -5.38 5.93
C GLY A 66 -13.05 -4.32 5.95
N ALA A 67 -12.69 -3.82 7.13
CA ALA A 67 -11.64 -2.81 7.29
C ALA A 67 -10.22 -3.39 7.36
N VAL A 68 -10.08 -4.73 7.44
CA VAL A 68 -8.79 -5.41 7.56
C VAL A 68 -8.34 -5.94 6.21
N SER A 69 -7.08 -5.76 5.90
CA SER A 69 -6.46 -6.36 4.72
C SER A 69 -5.07 -6.92 5.05
N ILE A 70 -4.65 -7.92 4.28
CA ILE A 70 -3.32 -8.49 4.38
C ILE A 70 -2.72 -8.60 2.98
N ALA A 71 -1.57 -7.96 2.78
CA ALA A 71 -0.89 -7.89 1.50
C ALA A 71 0.44 -8.62 1.54
N TRP A 72 0.74 -9.38 0.50
CA TRP A 72 2.10 -9.85 0.29
C TRP A 72 3.06 -8.66 0.20
N SER A 73 4.12 -8.70 0.99
CA SER A 73 5.11 -7.62 1.03
C SER A 73 6.53 -8.07 0.71
N GLY A 74 6.77 -9.36 0.53
CA GLY A 74 8.07 -9.93 0.23
C GLY A 74 8.10 -11.43 0.41
N TYR A 75 9.29 -12.03 0.26
CA TYR A 75 9.48 -13.45 0.50
C TYR A 75 9.14 -13.78 1.95
N ASP A 76 8.20 -14.70 2.15
CA ASP A 76 7.66 -15.11 3.45
C ASP A 76 7.29 -13.93 4.38
N GLN A 77 6.77 -12.83 3.81
CA GLN A 77 6.40 -11.64 4.55
C GLN A 77 5.10 -11.02 4.03
N ALA A 78 4.25 -10.59 4.95
CA ALA A 78 3.01 -9.89 4.63
C ALA A 78 2.83 -8.67 5.55
N PHE A 79 2.10 -7.66 5.05
CA PHE A 79 1.60 -6.55 5.87
C PHE A 79 0.12 -6.76 6.19
N LEU A 80 -0.18 -6.86 7.47
CA LEU A 80 -1.53 -6.77 8.02
C LEU A 80 -1.86 -5.30 8.24
N MET A 81 -2.95 -4.83 7.68
CA MET A 81 -3.37 -3.43 7.72
C MET A 81 -4.79 -3.31 8.26
N GLY A 82 -5.05 -2.26 9.04
CA GLY A 82 -6.37 -1.97 9.61
C GLY A 82 -6.73 -2.80 10.85
N GLY A 83 -5.78 -3.53 11.41
CA GLY A 83 -5.94 -4.31 12.64
C GLY A 83 -4.60 -4.66 13.25
N ALA A 84 -4.63 -5.21 14.47
CA ALA A 84 -3.45 -5.75 15.14
C ALA A 84 -3.48 -7.28 15.12
N PRO A 85 -2.32 -7.97 15.02
CA PRO A 85 -2.27 -9.41 15.11
C PRO A 85 -2.67 -9.87 16.53
N ASP A 86 -3.27 -11.06 16.61
CA ASP A 86 -3.52 -11.72 17.89
C ASP A 86 -2.20 -12.06 18.59
N ALA A 87 -2.17 -11.92 19.92
CA ALA A 87 -0.95 -12.14 20.71
C ALA A 87 -0.36 -13.55 20.54
N GLY A 88 -1.20 -14.56 20.31
CA GLY A 88 -0.76 -15.94 20.09
C GLY A 88 0.03 -16.14 18.79
N LEU A 89 -0.09 -15.23 17.83
CA LEU A 89 0.63 -15.31 16.56
C LEU A 89 2.15 -15.17 16.73
N SER A 90 2.61 -14.47 17.78
CA SER A 90 4.04 -14.25 18.07
C SER A 90 4.83 -15.53 18.34
N ALA A 91 4.16 -16.62 18.72
CA ALA A 91 4.80 -17.94 18.87
C ALA A 91 5.20 -18.57 17.52
N HIS A 92 4.64 -18.08 16.39
CA HIS A 92 4.77 -18.69 15.07
C HIS A 92 5.34 -17.75 14.02
N ALA A 93 5.39 -16.44 14.31
CA ALA A 93 5.87 -15.41 13.38
C ALA A 93 6.59 -14.28 14.11
N ALA A 94 7.55 -13.66 13.45
CA ALA A 94 8.07 -12.36 13.85
C ALA A 94 7.02 -11.29 13.51
N LEU A 95 6.67 -10.49 14.50
CA LEU A 95 5.69 -9.41 14.38
C LEU A 95 6.39 -8.08 14.64
N SER A 96 6.17 -7.11 13.78
CA SER A 96 6.71 -5.76 13.93
C SER A 96 5.66 -4.73 13.58
N ASP A 97 5.42 -3.78 14.50
CA ASP A 97 4.59 -2.63 14.22
C ASP A 97 5.32 -1.70 13.25
N GLN A 98 4.70 -1.45 12.12
CA GLN A 98 5.19 -0.62 11.01
C GLN A 98 4.28 0.59 10.75
N SER A 99 3.34 0.88 11.65
CA SER A 99 2.29 1.90 11.46
C SER A 99 2.87 3.27 11.12
N ASP A 100 3.97 3.64 11.77
CA ASP A 100 4.63 4.94 11.55
C ASP A 100 5.70 4.94 10.44
N ALA A 101 5.98 3.78 9.84
CA ALA A 101 7.01 3.67 8.81
C ALA A 101 6.52 4.06 7.41
N TRP A 102 5.20 3.98 7.18
CA TRP A 102 4.60 4.07 5.85
C TRP A 102 3.70 5.27 5.67
N ALA A 103 3.85 5.96 4.54
CA ALA A 103 2.83 6.81 3.96
C ALA A 103 1.97 5.98 2.99
N ARG A 104 0.66 6.16 3.06
CA ARG A 104 -0.32 5.54 2.17
C ARG A 104 -0.92 6.63 1.30
N LEU A 105 -0.68 6.57 -0.01
CA LEU A 105 -1.22 7.49 -1.00
C LEU A 105 -2.18 6.73 -1.90
N ASN A 106 -3.41 7.20 -2.04
CA ASN A 106 -4.41 6.64 -2.93
C ASN A 106 -4.45 7.47 -4.22
N LEU A 107 -4.06 6.84 -5.32
CA LEU A 107 -4.19 7.39 -6.67
C LEU A 107 -5.41 6.76 -7.32
N SER A 108 -6.36 7.59 -7.76
CA SER A 108 -7.65 7.13 -8.28
C SER A 108 -8.04 7.84 -9.55
N GLY A 109 -8.92 7.19 -10.32
CA GLY A 109 -9.51 7.71 -11.57
C GLY A 109 -9.00 7.03 -12.83
N PRO A 110 -9.66 7.28 -13.99
CA PRO A 110 -9.34 6.63 -15.27
C PRO A 110 -7.88 6.78 -15.71
N LEU A 111 -7.21 7.88 -15.36
CA LEU A 111 -5.82 8.13 -15.73
C LEU A 111 -4.80 7.58 -14.73
N ALA A 112 -5.23 6.95 -13.63
CA ALA A 112 -4.34 6.48 -12.57
C ALA A 112 -3.26 5.50 -13.09
N ARG A 113 -3.64 4.52 -13.92
CA ARG A 113 -2.68 3.58 -14.54
C ARG A 113 -1.69 4.30 -15.46
N ALA A 114 -2.14 5.28 -16.24
CA ALA A 114 -1.28 6.05 -17.14
C ALA A 114 -0.25 6.89 -16.36
N VAL A 115 -0.64 7.43 -15.20
CA VAL A 115 0.27 8.14 -14.29
C VAL A 115 1.30 7.17 -13.73
N LEU A 116 0.87 6.03 -13.16
CA LEU A 116 1.78 5.05 -12.57
C LEU A 116 2.76 4.47 -13.60
N ALA A 117 2.33 4.22 -14.83
CA ALA A 117 3.18 3.68 -15.89
C ALA A 117 4.38 4.58 -16.27
N ARG A 118 4.39 5.84 -15.81
CA ARG A 118 5.52 6.77 -16.01
C ARG A 118 6.56 6.71 -14.90
N LEU A 119 6.19 6.19 -13.73
CA LEU A 119 7.02 6.21 -12.53
C LEU A 119 7.36 4.81 -12.03
N VAL A 120 6.55 3.81 -12.36
CA VAL A 120 6.64 2.45 -11.81
C VAL A 120 7.06 1.48 -12.92
N PRO A 121 8.26 0.87 -12.84
CA PRO A 121 8.83 0.06 -13.91
C PRO A 121 8.35 -1.41 -13.89
N ILE A 122 7.03 -1.62 -13.82
CA ILE A 122 6.39 -2.94 -13.96
C ILE A 122 5.19 -2.85 -14.89
N ASP A 123 4.73 -3.98 -15.39
CA ASP A 123 3.46 -4.05 -16.12
C ASP A 123 2.30 -3.77 -15.15
N LEU A 124 1.58 -2.68 -15.41
CA LEU A 124 0.42 -2.23 -14.64
C LEU A 124 -0.89 -2.50 -15.39
N SER A 125 -0.88 -3.32 -16.44
CA SER A 125 -2.11 -3.72 -17.13
C SER A 125 -3.11 -4.38 -16.18
N ALA A 126 -4.39 -4.40 -16.54
CA ALA A 126 -5.41 -5.05 -15.74
C ALA A 126 -5.16 -6.56 -15.58
N ALA A 127 -4.46 -7.18 -16.54
CA ALA A 127 -4.09 -8.58 -16.47
C ALA A 127 -2.93 -8.83 -15.49
N ALA A 128 -1.95 -7.91 -15.42
CA ALA A 128 -0.77 -8.06 -14.55
C ALA A 128 -1.07 -7.64 -13.10
N ILE A 129 -1.83 -6.56 -12.91
CA ILE A 129 -2.22 -6.05 -11.59
C ILE A 129 -3.77 -5.95 -11.54
N PRO A 130 -4.47 -7.09 -11.41
CA PRO A 130 -5.93 -7.11 -11.20
C PRO A 130 -6.30 -6.57 -9.82
N VAL A 131 -7.59 -6.35 -9.57
CA VAL A 131 -8.11 -6.09 -8.21
C VAL A 131 -7.75 -7.28 -7.32
N GLY A 132 -7.28 -7.01 -6.11
CA GLY A 132 -6.74 -8.03 -5.20
C GLY A 132 -5.25 -8.32 -5.41
N ALA A 133 -4.54 -7.54 -6.22
CA ALA A 133 -3.09 -7.68 -6.40
C ALA A 133 -2.30 -6.75 -5.48
N ALA A 134 -1.09 -7.22 -5.14
CA ALA A 134 -0.05 -6.48 -4.46
C ALA A 134 1.28 -6.66 -5.21
N ALA A 135 2.04 -5.60 -5.44
CA ALA A 135 3.32 -5.70 -6.13
C ALA A 135 4.37 -4.79 -5.50
N ARG A 136 5.58 -5.32 -5.30
CA ARG A 136 6.73 -4.51 -4.92
C ARG A 136 7.45 -3.99 -6.16
N SER A 137 7.77 -2.71 -6.13
CA SER A 137 8.46 -2.03 -7.21
C SER A 137 9.17 -0.78 -6.69
N MET A 138 9.42 0.16 -7.59
CA MET A 138 9.92 1.49 -7.28
C MET A 138 8.93 2.54 -7.80
N LEU A 139 8.80 3.65 -7.08
CA LEU A 139 8.23 4.90 -7.59
C LEU A 139 9.41 5.85 -7.85
N GLY A 140 9.84 5.98 -9.09
CA GLY A 140 11.11 6.62 -9.39
C GLY A 140 12.26 5.92 -8.65
N HIS A 141 12.82 6.55 -7.63
CA HIS A 141 13.91 5.99 -6.80
C HIS A 141 13.44 5.48 -5.43
N MET A 142 12.14 5.57 -5.12
CA MET A 142 11.57 5.22 -3.83
C MET A 142 11.05 3.79 -3.84
N ASN A 143 11.35 3.02 -2.78
CA ASN A 143 10.71 1.71 -2.59
C ASN A 143 9.19 1.86 -2.50
N LEU A 144 8.48 1.02 -3.24
CA LEU A 144 7.03 1.07 -3.38
C LEU A 144 6.43 -0.32 -3.17
N LEU A 145 5.32 -0.38 -2.43
CA LEU A 145 4.36 -1.47 -2.49
C LEU A 145 3.06 -0.90 -3.09
N VAL A 146 2.68 -1.41 -4.25
CA VAL A 146 1.41 -1.08 -4.93
C VAL A 146 0.36 -2.07 -4.49
N LEU A 147 -0.80 -1.57 -4.07
CA LEU A 147 -1.98 -2.38 -3.75
C LEU A 147 -3.12 -1.93 -4.68
N HIS A 148 -3.78 -2.88 -5.33
CA HIS A 148 -4.97 -2.62 -6.14
C HIS A 148 -6.19 -3.23 -5.44
N ALA A 149 -6.78 -2.46 -4.51
CA ALA A 149 -7.89 -2.92 -3.68
C ALA A 149 -9.25 -2.81 -4.38
N ASP A 150 -9.44 -1.75 -5.16
CA ASP A 150 -10.68 -1.45 -5.86
C ASP A 150 -10.40 -1.01 -7.29
N GLU A 151 -11.36 -1.18 -8.19
CA GLU A 151 -11.21 -0.79 -9.60
C GLU A 151 -10.89 0.71 -9.73
N GLY A 152 -9.82 1.00 -10.47
CA GLY A 152 -9.35 2.36 -10.69
C GLY A 152 -8.73 3.05 -9.47
N VAL A 153 -8.49 2.33 -8.37
CA VAL A 153 -7.86 2.87 -7.16
C VAL A 153 -6.60 2.07 -6.79
N PHE A 154 -5.47 2.75 -6.79
CA PHE A 154 -4.19 2.18 -6.37
C PHE A 154 -3.75 2.81 -5.05
N THR A 155 -3.53 1.99 -4.03
CA THR A 155 -2.86 2.42 -2.81
C THR A 155 -1.36 2.22 -2.97
N LEU A 156 -0.62 3.31 -2.84
CA LEU A 156 0.83 3.37 -2.94
C LEU A 156 1.40 3.48 -1.53
N MET A 157 2.09 2.46 -1.08
CA MET A 157 2.78 2.47 0.21
C MET A 157 4.26 2.77 -0.03
N ILE A 158 4.71 3.87 0.51
CA ILE A 158 6.10 4.35 0.46
C ILE A 158 6.59 4.66 1.86
N TYR A 159 7.90 4.74 2.07
CA TYR A 159 8.41 5.14 3.38
C TYR A 159 7.93 6.55 3.74
N ARG A 160 7.52 6.75 4.99
CA ARG A 160 7.02 8.02 5.54
C ARG A 160 7.93 9.20 5.20
N SER A 161 9.23 9.03 5.29
CA SER A 161 10.22 10.07 4.98
C SER A 161 10.23 10.53 3.52
N MET A 162 9.68 9.72 2.60
CA MET A 162 9.61 9.99 1.16
C MET A 162 8.25 10.52 0.71
N ALA A 163 7.30 10.75 1.62
CA ALA A 163 5.94 11.13 1.28
C ALA A 163 5.86 12.41 0.44
N ALA A 164 6.58 13.46 0.83
CA ALA A 164 6.59 14.73 0.10
C ALA A 164 7.18 14.59 -1.31
N THR A 165 8.27 13.84 -1.45
CA THR A 165 8.90 13.54 -2.76
C THR A 165 7.93 12.78 -3.66
N ALA A 166 7.26 11.75 -3.12
CA ALA A 166 6.30 10.97 -3.89
C ALA A 166 5.10 11.78 -4.35
N VAL A 167 4.54 12.64 -3.49
CA VAL A 167 3.45 13.54 -3.87
C VAL A 167 3.91 14.51 -4.96
N HIS A 168 5.13 15.04 -4.84
CA HIS A 168 5.70 15.92 -5.86
C HIS A 168 5.81 15.21 -7.21
N GLU A 169 6.46 14.05 -7.28
CA GLU A 169 6.64 13.29 -8.52
C GLU A 169 5.30 12.87 -9.14
N LEU A 170 4.38 12.34 -8.33
CA LEU A 170 3.05 11.97 -8.80
C LEU A 170 2.30 13.18 -9.37
N SER A 171 2.31 14.32 -8.68
CA SER A 171 1.63 15.53 -9.12
C SER A 171 2.19 16.09 -10.44
N GLN A 172 3.50 15.99 -10.64
CA GLN A 172 4.14 16.38 -11.92
C GLN A 172 3.68 15.48 -13.06
N VAL A 173 3.68 14.17 -12.85
CA VAL A 173 3.23 13.22 -13.88
C VAL A 173 1.73 13.34 -14.13
N MET A 174 0.91 13.58 -13.10
CA MET A 174 -0.53 13.87 -13.27
C MET A 174 -0.75 15.06 -14.20
N ARG A 175 0.03 16.15 -14.05
CA ARG A 175 -0.05 17.31 -14.97
C ARG A 175 0.30 16.93 -16.40
N MET A 176 1.37 16.17 -16.60
CA MET A 176 1.80 15.74 -17.94
C MET A 176 0.78 14.83 -18.62
N VAL A 177 0.22 13.85 -17.89
CA VAL A 177 -0.75 12.91 -18.43
C VAL A 177 -2.08 13.60 -18.74
N SER A 178 -2.56 14.47 -17.85
CA SER A 178 -3.80 15.23 -18.06
C SER A 178 -3.70 16.20 -19.24
N ALA A 179 -2.56 16.86 -19.43
CA ALA A 179 -2.34 17.73 -20.57
C ALA A 179 -2.38 16.97 -21.92
N ARG A 180 -1.87 15.72 -21.96
CA ARG A 180 -1.94 14.87 -23.18
C ARG A 180 -3.35 14.34 -23.45
N ALA A 181 -4.13 14.07 -22.42
CA ALA A 181 -5.50 13.58 -22.57
C ALA A 181 -6.48 14.66 -23.04
N ALA A 182 -6.09 15.93 -22.99
CA ALA A 182 -6.87 17.08 -23.42
C ALA A 182 -6.66 17.45 -24.91
N ILE A 183 -5.74 16.78 -25.62
CA ILE A 183 -5.45 16.93 -27.05
C ILE A 183 -6.20 15.87 -27.84
#